data_700d6805c1560dbed8c6164ecfca7201
#
_entry.id   700d6805c1560dbed8c6164ecfca7201
#
_cell.length_a   1.000
_cell.length_b   1.000
_cell.length_c   1.000
_cell.angle_alpha   90.00
_cell.angle_beta   90.00
_cell.angle_gamma   90.00
#
_symmetry.space_group_name_H-M   'P 1'
#
loop_
_entity.id
_entity.type
_entity.pdbx_description
1 polymer ?
#
loop_
_entity_poly.entity_id
_entity_poly.type
_entity_poly.pdbx_seq_one_letter_code
_entity_poly.pdbx_strand_id
1 'polypeptide(L)'
;MQVKSEGNFNTVAIDKGQVIALAERFEELIRELRRGKLATPEDLTAPAVKDDEPLELPIECDFTVGVISITWENNNVVVNMQAASQEDELLIDDIDFGPDLIVANLKINQVKGFCDRANLVVNAGRPACPFCALPVDPLGHLCPRANGYRR
;
A
#
# COMPACT_ATOMS: atom_id res chain seq x y z
N MET A 1 -4.42 7.06 -4.32
CA MET A 1 -3.43 6.10 -4.88
C MET A 1 -3.71 5.92 -6.36
N GLN A 2 -2.68 5.73 -7.18
CA GLN A 2 -2.84 5.43 -8.61
C GLN A 2 -2.24 4.07 -8.94
N VAL A 3 -2.93 3.33 -9.82
CA VAL A 3 -2.47 2.07 -10.40
C VAL A 3 -2.26 2.32 -11.90
N LYS A 4 -1.03 2.14 -12.38
CA LYS A 4 -0.66 2.40 -13.78
C LYS A 4 -0.40 1.08 -14.53
N SER A 5 -0.90 0.96 -15.74
CA SER A 5 -0.63 -0.16 -16.66
C SER A 5 -0.70 0.32 -18.10
N GLU A 6 0.34 0.07 -18.88
CA GLU A 6 0.40 0.28 -20.33
C GLU A 6 -0.10 1.65 -20.83
N GLY A 7 0.20 2.72 -20.07
CA GLY A 7 -0.20 4.09 -20.41
C GLY A 7 -1.58 4.51 -19.87
N ASN A 8 -2.32 3.61 -19.26
CA ASN A 8 -3.55 3.91 -18.55
C ASN A 8 -3.30 3.99 -17.05
N PHE A 9 -4.11 4.75 -16.34
CA PHE A 9 -4.08 4.77 -14.87
C PHE A 9 -5.50 4.86 -14.29
N ASN A 10 -5.66 4.21 -13.14
CA ASN A 10 -6.85 4.32 -12.31
C ASN A 10 -6.47 5.01 -11.01
N THR A 11 -7.33 5.88 -10.51
CA THR A 11 -7.12 6.59 -9.26
C THR A 11 -8.16 6.17 -8.24
N VAL A 12 -7.72 5.71 -7.08
CA VAL A 12 -8.61 5.34 -5.97
C VAL A 12 -8.32 6.16 -4.72
N ALA A 13 -9.38 6.47 -3.98
CA ALA A 13 -9.27 7.03 -2.65
C ALA A 13 -8.99 5.90 -1.65
N ILE A 14 -7.94 6.06 -0.85
CA ILE A 14 -7.53 5.10 0.18
C ILE A 14 -7.13 5.87 1.43
N ASP A 15 -7.50 5.39 2.61
CA ASP A 15 -7.12 6.05 3.85
C ASP A 15 -5.69 5.69 4.29
N LYS A 16 -5.15 6.52 5.18
CA LYS A 16 -3.79 6.35 5.69
C LYS A 16 -3.58 5.02 6.43
N GLY A 17 -4.58 4.57 7.17
CA GLY A 17 -4.51 3.30 7.90
C GLY A 17 -4.45 2.11 6.95
N GLN A 18 -5.24 2.14 5.87
CA GLN A 18 -5.22 1.12 4.83
C GLN A 18 -3.86 1.08 4.11
N VAL A 19 -3.25 2.24 3.82
CA VAL A 19 -1.90 2.29 3.20
C VAL A 19 -0.85 1.67 4.11
N ILE A 20 -0.90 1.96 5.42
CA ILE A 20 0.02 1.37 6.41
C ILE A 20 -0.17 -0.14 6.46
N ALA A 21 -1.40 -0.61 6.63
CA ALA A 21 -1.70 -2.04 6.71
C ALA A 21 -1.29 -2.80 5.45
N LEU A 22 -1.51 -2.19 4.27
CA LEU A 22 -1.10 -2.75 2.99
C LEU A 22 0.43 -2.90 2.89
N ALA A 23 1.18 -1.87 3.28
CA ALA A 23 2.65 -1.91 3.28
C ALA A 23 3.18 -2.97 4.25
N GLU A 24 2.65 -3.04 5.47
CA GLU A 24 3.02 -4.06 6.47
C GLU A 24 2.73 -5.47 5.96
N ARG A 25 1.56 -5.70 5.34
CA ARG A 25 1.21 -7.01 4.79
C ARG A 25 2.10 -7.40 3.62
N PHE A 26 2.51 -6.46 2.77
CA PHE A 26 3.47 -6.70 1.70
C PHE A 26 4.84 -7.11 2.23
N GLU A 27 5.35 -6.43 3.25
CA GLU A 27 6.62 -6.80 3.88
C GLU A 27 6.56 -8.19 4.52
N GLU A 28 5.43 -8.53 5.15
CA GLU A 28 5.19 -9.85 5.72
C GLU A 28 5.16 -10.92 4.63
N LEU A 29 4.41 -10.70 3.53
CA LEU A 29 4.36 -11.61 2.40
C LEU A 29 5.75 -11.88 1.81
N ILE A 30 6.58 -10.84 1.62
CA ILE A 30 7.95 -11.02 1.12
C ILE A 30 8.78 -11.89 2.09
N ARG A 31 8.60 -11.72 3.41
CA ARG A 31 9.26 -12.57 4.42
C ARG A 31 8.76 -14.02 4.34
N GLU A 32 7.45 -14.24 4.15
CA GLU A 32 6.86 -15.57 3.98
C GLU A 32 7.38 -16.26 2.71
N LEU A 33 7.39 -15.55 1.57
CA LEU A 33 7.89 -16.06 0.30
C LEU A 33 9.37 -16.47 0.38
N ARG A 34 10.18 -15.70 1.11
CA ARG A 34 11.60 -16.01 1.35
C ARG A 34 11.76 -17.26 2.22
N ARG A 35 11.01 -17.37 3.33
CA ARG A 35 11.07 -18.53 4.22
C ARG A 35 10.57 -19.80 3.55
N GLY A 36 9.48 -19.70 2.79
CA GLY A 36 8.85 -20.81 2.07
C GLY A 36 9.57 -21.19 0.77
N LYS A 37 10.58 -20.41 0.33
CA LYS A 37 11.25 -20.58 -0.97
C LYS A 37 10.25 -20.59 -2.15
N LEU A 38 9.18 -19.78 -2.04
CA LEU A 38 8.11 -19.70 -3.00
C LEU A 38 8.39 -18.69 -4.13
N ALA A 39 9.36 -17.81 -3.95
CA ALA A 39 9.84 -16.89 -4.97
C ALA A 39 11.31 -17.13 -5.28
N THR A 40 11.74 -16.75 -6.48
CA THR A 40 13.13 -16.94 -6.91
C THR A 40 14.08 -16.04 -6.12
N PRO A 41 15.33 -16.44 -5.90
CA PRO A 41 16.33 -15.56 -5.27
C PRO A 41 16.52 -14.23 -6.04
N GLU A 42 16.40 -14.27 -7.36
CA GLU A 42 16.50 -13.08 -8.22
C GLU A 42 15.39 -12.08 -7.91
N ASP A 43 14.11 -12.52 -7.86
CA ASP A 43 12.98 -11.66 -7.51
C ASP A 43 13.12 -11.08 -6.11
N LEU A 44 13.58 -11.91 -5.16
CA LEU A 44 13.77 -11.49 -3.77
C LEU A 44 14.92 -10.50 -3.58
N THR A 45 15.95 -10.54 -4.42
CA THR A 45 17.13 -9.64 -4.35
C THR A 45 17.03 -8.44 -5.29
N ALA A 46 16.11 -8.47 -6.26
CA ALA A 46 15.88 -7.35 -7.17
C ALA A 46 15.66 -6.03 -6.40
N PRO A 47 16.30 -4.93 -6.82
CA PRO A 47 16.13 -3.64 -6.18
C PRO A 47 14.67 -3.17 -6.30
N ALA A 48 14.21 -2.38 -5.35
CA ALA A 48 12.89 -1.75 -5.41
C ALA A 48 12.76 -0.88 -6.65
N VAL A 49 11.61 -0.94 -7.31
CA VAL A 49 11.29 0.00 -8.39
C VAL A 49 11.09 1.38 -7.76
N LYS A 50 11.78 2.37 -8.31
CA LYS A 50 11.68 3.74 -7.80
C LYS A 50 10.30 4.30 -8.15
N ASP A 51 9.57 4.74 -7.13
CA ASP A 51 8.26 5.37 -7.24
C ASP A 51 8.30 6.73 -6.54
N ASP A 52 8.82 7.75 -7.22
CA ASP A 52 8.96 9.11 -6.71
C ASP A 52 8.27 10.17 -7.59
N GLU A 53 7.58 9.74 -8.64
CA GLU A 53 6.84 10.64 -9.52
C GLU A 53 5.55 11.17 -8.85
N PRO A 54 5.11 12.39 -9.21
CA PRO A 54 3.81 12.89 -8.79
C PRO A 54 2.67 12.06 -9.42
N LEU A 55 1.47 12.20 -8.84
CA LEU A 55 0.28 11.60 -9.44
C LEU A 55 -0.03 12.25 -10.79
N GLU A 56 -0.50 11.43 -11.74
CA GLU A 56 -1.02 11.91 -13.03
C GLU A 56 -2.27 12.75 -12.84
N LEU A 57 -2.44 13.75 -13.71
CA LEU A 57 -3.60 14.64 -13.72
C LEU A 57 -4.56 14.25 -14.86
N PRO A 58 -5.89 14.42 -14.67
CA PRO A 58 -6.56 14.92 -13.47
C PRO A 58 -6.62 13.89 -12.33
N ILE A 59 -6.66 14.35 -11.07
CA ILE A 59 -6.82 13.47 -9.89
C ILE A 59 -8.33 13.31 -9.64
N GLU A 60 -8.96 12.44 -10.40
CA GLU A 60 -10.36 12.05 -10.21
C GLU A 60 -10.36 10.61 -9.70
N CYS A 61 -11.03 10.38 -8.57
CA CYS A 61 -11.08 9.05 -7.96
C CYS A 61 -12.21 8.25 -8.56
N ASP A 62 -11.89 7.07 -9.10
CA ASP A 62 -12.88 6.12 -9.63
C ASP A 62 -13.79 5.62 -8.50
N PHE A 63 -13.20 5.29 -7.34
CA PHE A 63 -13.94 4.89 -6.14
C PHE A 63 -13.09 5.03 -4.86
N THR A 64 -13.75 4.86 -3.72
CA THR A 64 -13.09 4.74 -2.41
C THR A 64 -12.90 3.26 -2.08
N VAL A 65 -11.69 2.87 -1.71
CA VAL A 65 -11.35 1.48 -1.39
C VAL A 65 -11.99 1.06 -0.07
N GLY A 66 -12.79 -0.01 -0.12
CA GLY A 66 -13.39 -0.65 1.04
C GLY A 66 -12.59 -1.87 1.49
N VAL A 67 -12.41 -2.84 0.60
CA VAL A 67 -11.73 -4.11 0.90
C VAL A 67 -10.48 -4.26 0.03
N ILE A 68 -9.40 -4.73 0.65
CA ILE A 68 -8.15 -5.08 -0.05
C ILE A 68 -7.85 -6.54 0.25
N SER A 69 -7.59 -7.34 -0.80
CA SER A 69 -7.05 -8.68 -0.66
C SER A 69 -5.74 -8.82 -1.41
N ILE A 70 -4.85 -9.68 -0.89
CA ILE A 70 -3.52 -9.90 -1.45
C ILE A 70 -3.31 -11.40 -1.56
N THR A 71 -2.94 -11.87 -2.75
CA THR A 71 -2.59 -13.27 -3.00
C THR A 71 -1.24 -13.35 -3.73
N TRP A 72 -0.62 -14.54 -3.69
CA TRP A 72 0.58 -14.85 -4.45
C TRP A 72 0.24 -15.87 -5.52
N GLU A 73 0.31 -15.47 -6.78
CA GLU A 73 -0.10 -16.30 -7.92
C GLU A 73 0.86 -16.07 -9.10
N ASN A 74 1.25 -17.15 -9.76
CA ASN A 74 2.08 -17.11 -10.98
C ASN A 74 3.32 -16.19 -10.86
N ASN A 75 4.00 -16.26 -9.73
CA ASN A 75 5.19 -15.43 -9.44
C ASN A 75 4.92 -13.92 -9.40
N ASN A 76 3.68 -13.53 -9.10
CA ASN A 76 3.24 -12.16 -8.90
C ASN A 76 2.47 -12.01 -7.59
N VAL A 77 2.51 -10.81 -7.05
CA VAL A 77 1.60 -10.39 -5.98
C VAL A 77 0.35 -9.82 -6.65
N VAL A 78 -0.77 -10.47 -6.45
CA VAL A 78 -2.07 -10.02 -6.96
C VAL A 78 -2.78 -9.24 -5.86
N VAL A 79 -3.13 -8.01 -6.14
CA VAL A 79 -3.83 -7.12 -5.21
C VAL A 79 -5.20 -6.81 -5.79
N ASN A 80 -6.24 -7.17 -5.07
CA ASN A 80 -7.61 -6.80 -5.41
C ASN A 80 -8.05 -5.67 -4.49
N MET A 81 -8.51 -4.58 -5.08
CA MET A 81 -9.05 -3.42 -4.38
C MET A 81 -10.50 -3.23 -4.80
N GLN A 82 -11.41 -3.45 -3.88
CA GLN A 82 -12.85 -3.37 -4.10
C GLN A 82 -13.41 -2.08 -3.51
N ALA A 83 -14.35 -1.45 -4.21
CA ALA A 83 -15.05 -0.27 -3.74
C ALA A 83 -15.75 -0.52 -2.40
N ALA A 84 -15.81 0.51 -1.57
CA ALA A 84 -16.61 0.50 -0.36
C ALA A 84 -18.09 0.41 -0.75
N SER A 85 -18.79 -0.58 -0.21
CA SER A 85 -20.25 -0.67 -0.36
C SER A 85 -20.90 0.42 0.47
N GLN A 86 -21.78 1.19 -0.13
CA GLN A 86 -22.69 2.05 0.62
C GLN A 86 -23.87 1.17 1.07
N GLU A 87 -24.03 0.98 2.36
CA GLU A 87 -25.11 0.13 2.93
C GLU A 87 -26.53 0.65 2.63
N ASP A 88 -26.69 1.81 2.02
CA ASP A 88 -27.99 2.45 1.76
C ASP A 88 -28.58 2.23 0.34
N GLU A 89 -27.93 1.46 -0.53
CA GLU A 89 -28.46 1.12 -1.86
C GLU A 89 -29.08 -0.27 -1.95
N LEU A 90 -29.83 -0.67 -0.94
CA LEU A 90 -30.54 -1.96 -0.90
C LEU A 90 -31.93 -1.94 -1.53
N LEU A 91 -32.22 -1.17 -2.53
CA LEU A 91 -33.54 -1.20 -3.18
C LEU A 91 -33.55 -0.84 -4.68
N ILE A 92 -32.73 -1.46 -5.52
CA ILE A 92 -33.06 -1.54 -6.95
C ILE A 92 -32.54 -2.87 -7.48
N ASP A 93 -33.46 -3.62 -8.09
CA ASP A 93 -33.29 -4.93 -8.77
C ASP A 93 -32.40 -4.85 -10.04
N ASP A 94 -31.17 -4.40 -9.97
CA ASP A 94 -30.21 -4.54 -11.07
C ASP A 94 -29.00 -5.34 -10.59
N ILE A 95 -29.10 -6.65 -10.75
CA ILE A 95 -28.21 -7.70 -10.25
C ILE A 95 -26.92 -7.84 -11.12
N ASP A 96 -26.57 -6.91 -11.98
CA ASP A 96 -25.53 -7.16 -12.97
C ASP A 96 -24.19 -6.44 -12.78
N PHE A 97 -24.02 -5.59 -11.78
CA PHE A 97 -22.74 -4.94 -11.52
C PHE A 97 -22.38 -5.05 -10.03
N GLY A 98 -21.49 -6.00 -9.72
CA GLY A 98 -20.80 -6.02 -8.43
C GLY A 98 -20.04 -4.70 -8.20
N PRO A 99 -19.58 -4.42 -6.95
CA PRO A 99 -18.83 -3.21 -6.65
C PRO A 99 -17.57 -3.12 -7.52
N ASP A 100 -17.20 -1.90 -7.89
CA ASP A 100 -15.99 -1.64 -8.68
C ASP A 100 -14.77 -2.33 -8.10
N LEU A 101 -13.98 -2.94 -8.97
CA LEU A 101 -12.83 -3.75 -8.59
C LEU A 101 -11.61 -3.41 -9.47
N ILE A 102 -10.49 -3.12 -8.84
CA ILE A 102 -9.19 -3.08 -9.51
C ILE A 102 -8.38 -4.30 -9.11
N VAL A 103 -7.84 -5.00 -10.11
CA VAL A 103 -6.90 -6.11 -9.92
C VAL A 103 -5.53 -5.69 -10.43
N ALA A 104 -4.56 -5.59 -9.54
CA ALA A 104 -3.19 -5.24 -9.87
C ALA A 104 -2.27 -6.45 -9.71
N ASN A 105 -1.50 -6.77 -10.75
CA ASN A 105 -0.48 -7.82 -10.73
C ASN A 105 0.90 -7.18 -10.62
N LEU A 106 1.57 -7.37 -9.49
CA LEU A 106 2.81 -6.71 -9.14
C LEU A 106 3.97 -7.69 -9.02
N LYS A 107 5.14 -7.32 -9.51
CA LYS A 107 6.39 -7.99 -9.19
C LYS A 107 6.85 -7.61 -7.78
N ILE A 108 7.66 -8.47 -7.15
CA ILE A 108 8.19 -8.22 -5.80
C ILE A 108 8.95 -6.89 -5.71
N ASN A 109 9.70 -6.50 -6.72
CA ASN A 109 10.42 -5.23 -6.75
C ASN A 109 9.49 -4.00 -6.84
N GLN A 110 8.31 -4.12 -7.48
CA GLN A 110 7.29 -3.08 -7.47
C GLN A 110 6.63 -2.97 -6.09
N VAL A 111 6.34 -4.10 -5.46
CA VAL A 111 5.82 -4.14 -4.08
C VAL A 111 6.78 -3.47 -3.10
N LYS A 112 8.09 -3.71 -3.23
CA LYS A 112 9.11 -3.00 -2.43
C LYS A 112 9.08 -1.49 -2.67
N GLY A 113 8.98 -1.06 -3.94
CA GLY A 113 8.87 0.36 -4.29
C GLY A 113 7.64 1.02 -3.66
N PHE A 114 6.50 0.32 -3.68
CA PHE A 114 5.31 0.78 -2.98
C PHE A 114 5.54 0.93 -1.46
N CYS A 115 6.16 -0.05 -0.79
CA CYS A 115 6.46 0.03 0.64
C CYS A 115 7.35 1.24 0.96
N ASP A 116 8.41 1.46 0.18
CA ASP A 116 9.30 2.61 0.35
C ASP A 116 8.54 3.94 0.20
N ARG A 117 7.72 4.06 -0.84
CA ARG A 117 6.89 5.25 -1.09
C ARG A 117 5.85 5.46 0.00
N ALA A 118 5.13 4.40 0.39
CA ALA A 118 4.11 4.44 1.44
C ALA A 118 4.71 4.95 2.75
N ASN A 119 5.86 4.41 3.15
CA ASN A 119 6.57 4.82 4.35
C ASN A 119 6.98 6.31 4.31
N LEU A 120 7.46 6.80 3.17
CA LEU A 120 7.79 8.21 2.98
C LEU A 120 6.54 9.11 3.14
N VAL A 121 5.47 8.80 2.43
CA VAL A 121 4.25 9.62 2.41
C VAL A 121 3.56 9.60 3.78
N VAL A 122 3.44 8.43 4.40
CA VAL A 122 2.81 8.26 5.71
C VAL A 122 3.55 9.05 6.79
N ASN A 123 4.87 9.14 6.70
CA ASN A 123 5.72 9.82 7.69
C ASN A 123 5.98 11.30 7.39
N ALA A 124 5.65 11.79 6.19
CA ALA A 124 5.94 13.16 5.75
C ALA A 124 5.32 14.26 6.64
N GLY A 125 4.23 13.96 7.35
CA GLY A 125 3.57 14.90 8.26
C GLY A 125 4.00 14.80 9.73
N ARG A 126 4.97 13.95 10.07
CA ARG A 126 5.43 13.76 11.46
C ARG A 126 6.67 14.60 11.75
N PRO A 127 6.71 15.35 12.87
CA PRO A 127 7.92 16.08 13.26
C PRO A 127 9.07 15.09 13.53
N ALA A 128 10.28 15.46 13.13
CA ALA A 128 11.46 14.66 13.46
C ALA A 128 11.82 14.81 14.95
N CYS A 129 12.16 13.72 15.59
CA CYS A 129 12.67 13.74 16.95
C CYS A 129 14.00 14.51 17.03
N PRO A 130 14.14 15.51 17.92
CA PRO A 130 15.36 16.31 18.04
C PRO A 130 16.59 15.50 18.48
N PHE A 131 16.40 14.30 19.03
CA PHE A 131 17.49 13.45 19.53
C PHE A 131 17.93 12.37 18.54
N CYS A 132 16.98 11.70 17.87
CA CYS A 132 17.29 10.57 16.99
C CYS A 132 16.90 10.79 15.53
N ALA A 133 16.28 11.92 15.20
CA ALA A 133 15.77 12.29 13.88
C ALA A 133 14.68 11.37 13.30
N LEU A 134 14.23 10.36 14.04
CA LEU A 134 13.11 9.50 13.63
C LEU A 134 11.78 10.28 13.77
N PRO A 135 10.77 9.94 12.92
CA PRO A 135 9.44 10.53 13.04
C PRO A 135 8.82 10.28 14.42
N VAL A 136 8.23 11.31 15.01
CA VAL A 136 7.53 11.21 16.30
C VAL A 136 6.03 11.03 16.07
N ASP A 137 5.46 9.99 16.65
CA ASP A 137 4.02 9.79 16.67
C ASP A 137 3.30 10.78 17.58
N PRO A 138 2.00 11.06 17.39
CA PRO A 138 1.23 11.93 18.28
C PRO A 138 1.26 11.50 19.75
N LEU A 139 1.42 10.19 20.00
CA LEU A 139 1.56 9.61 21.33
C LEU A 139 3.02 9.53 21.82
N GLY A 140 3.95 10.13 21.07
CA GLY A 140 5.38 10.03 21.29
C GLY A 140 5.99 8.71 20.75
N HIS A 141 7.31 8.59 20.84
CA HIS A 141 8.02 7.36 20.49
C HIS A 141 9.07 7.02 21.55
N LEU A 142 9.45 5.75 21.62
CA LEU A 142 10.58 5.33 22.41
C LEU A 142 11.88 5.75 21.71
N CYS A 143 12.48 6.83 22.20
CA CYS A 143 13.67 7.38 21.59
C CYS A 143 14.92 6.58 22.02
N PRO A 144 15.65 5.95 21.10
CA PRO A 144 16.86 5.18 21.46
C PRO A 144 17.99 6.07 22.00
N ARG A 145 17.93 7.40 21.75
CA ARG A 145 18.91 8.37 22.25
C ARG A 145 18.44 9.12 23.51
N ALA A 146 17.23 8.89 23.99
CA ALA A 146 16.68 9.53 25.17
C ALA A 146 16.55 8.57 26.38
N ASN A 147 17.38 7.53 26.47
CA ASN A 147 17.42 6.56 27.56
C ASN A 147 16.06 5.98 27.95
N GLY A 148 15.18 5.71 26.96
CA GLY A 148 13.89 5.09 27.17
C GLY A 148 12.76 6.01 27.62
N TYR A 149 12.97 7.31 27.74
CA TYR A 149 11.89 8.25 27.99
C TYR A 149 11.02 8.45 26.75
N ARG A 150 9.71 8.32 26.90
CA ARG A 150 8.74 8.75 25.87
C ARG A 150 8.72 10.27 25.79
N ARG A 151 8.83 10.78 24.60
CA ARG A 151 8.61 12.20 24.28
C ARG A 151 7.68 12.31 23.08
#